data_41c5bc3590d6a61c815d2e53c4cc98f8
#
_entry.id   41c5bc3590d6a61c815d2e53c4cc98f8
#
_cell.length_a   1.000
_cell.length_b   1.000
_cell.length_c   1.000
_cell.angle_alpha   90.00
_cell.angle_beta   90.00
_cell.angle_gamma   90.00
#
_symmetry.space_group_name_H-M   'P 1'
#
loop_
_entity.id
_entity.type
_entity.pdbx_description
1 polymer ?
#
loop_
_entity_poly.entity_id
_entity_poly.type
_entity_poly.pdbx_seq_one_letter_code
_entity_poly.pdbx_strand_id
1 'polypeptide(L)'
;AALKFSSSGDKIASFSLKAGNSSGKARIYITAEGGGKKVSELVELDIVKRNPVSCKVDRRILEPGDSCRFEWQAEETLSAGLQLAGFPCCDFEAVLDFAKAYPYDCTSQLAARGLAALSVMDAVREERRAEAETLAGDMLKRIYSRQLANGGFCNWPGMLKADEMTTSLVGEFLLKADGKGIRADKGVMSSWKNF
;
A
#
# COMPACT_ATOMS: atom_id res chain seq x y z
N ALA A 1 38.29 13.81 3.41
CA ALA A 1 38.83 13.94 2.06
C ALA A 1 39.09 15.43 1.79
N ALA A 2 40.23 15.79 1.16
CA ALA A 2 40.52 17.15 0.72
C ALA A 2 40.30 17.21 -0.80
N LEU A 3 39.45 18.15 -1.25
CA LEU A 3 39.22 18.41 -2.66
C LEU A 3 39.93 19.67 -3.06
N LYS A 4 40.77 19.61 -4.10
CA LYS A 4 41.44 20.82 -4.65
C LYS A 4 40.72 21.23 -5.93
N PHE A 5 40.40 22.50 -6.04
CA PHE A 5 39.81 23.10 -7.24
C PHE A 5 40.90 23.85 -8.01
N SER A 6 41.03 23.55 -9.30
CA SER A 6 41.92 24.23 -10.22
C SER A 6 41.21 25.28 -11.08
N SER A 7 39.87 25.25 -11.08
CA SER A 7 38.97 26.17 -11.77
C SER A 7 37.64 26.22 -11.05
N SER A 8 36.75 27.14 -11.44
CA SER A 8 35.36 27.13 -11.00
C SER A 8 34.65 25.88 -11.53
N GLY A 9 33.78 25.27 -10.73
CA GLY A 9 33.02 24.08 -11.09
C GLY A 9 32.65 23.19 -9.89
N ASP A 10 31.95 22.14 -10.14
CA ASP A 10 31.47 21.16 -9.11
C ASP A 10 32.46 19.99 -9.01
N LYS A 11 32.62 19.47 -7.82
CA LYS A 11 33.33 18.20 -7.58
C LYS A 11 32.53 17.29 -6.68
N ILE A 12 32.59 16.00 -6.96
CA ILE A 12 31.93 14.97 -6.18
C ILE A 12 32.96 14.34 -5.23
N ALA A 13 32.61 14.28 -3.94
CA ALA A 13 33.30 13.46 -2.95
C ALA A 13 32.49 12.20 -2.68
N SER A 14 33.14 11.07 -2.82
CA SER A 14 32.50 9.77 -2.54
C SER A 14 33.09 9.16 -1.26
N PHE A 15 32.22 8.62 -0.41
CA PHE A 15 32.59 7.95 0.84
C PHE A 15 31.93 6.57 0.87
N SER A 16 32.71 5.56 1.21
CA SER A 16 32.17 4.21 1.43
C SER A 16 31.75 4.05 2.87
N LEU A 17 30.50 3.71 3.10
CA LEU A 17 29.93 3.44 4.43
C LEU A 17 29.59 1.96 4.53
N LYS A 18 29.86 1.35 5.67
CA LYS A 18 29.48 -0.02 5.98
C LYS A 18 28.46 0.00 7.11
N ALA A 19 27.26 -0.50 6.85
CA ALA A 19 26.26 -0.68 7.89
C ALA A 19 26.69 -1.79 8.86
N GLY A 20 26.38 -1.60 10.14
CA GLY A 20 26.50 -2.65 11.15
C GLY A 20 25.36 -3.69 11.04
N ASN A 21 25.39 -4.68 11.94
CA ASN A 21 24.38 -5.76 11.94
C ASN A 21 23.08 -5.40 12.67
N SER A 22 23.02 -4.26 13.33
CA SER A 22 21.83 -3.80 14.05
C SER A 22 20.96 -2.94 13.18
N SER A 23 19.65 -3.19 13.15
CA SER A 23 18.69 -2.28 12.54
C SER A 23 18.50 -1.01 13.37
N GLY A 24 18.17 0.10 12.72
CA GLY A 24 18.01 1.40 13.35
C GLY A 24 18.23 2.54 12.38
N LYS A 25 18.49 3.73 12.91
CA LYS A 25 18.84 4.94 12.11
C LYS A 25 20.33 5.24 12.20
N ALA A 26 20.97 5.32 11.05
CA ALA A 26 22.31 5.88 10.91
C ALA A 26 22.22 7.39 10.71
N ARG A 27 23.01 8.13 11.46
CA ARG A 27 23.17 9.59 11.34
C ARG A 27 24.55 9.91 10.80
N ILE A 28 24.59 10.54 9.63
CA ILE A 28 25.81 10.88 8.94
C ILE A 28 25.94 12.41 8.96
N TYR A 29 26.94 12.92 9.66
CA TYR A 29 27.25 14.34 9.67
C TYR A 29 28.28 14.63 8.58
N ILE A 30 27.89 15.41 7.60
CA ILE A 30 28.76 15.84 6.50
C ILE A 30 29.11 17.29 6.75
N THR A 31 30.40 17.59 6.76
CA THR A 31 30.88 18.96 6.91
C THR A 31 31.83 19.29 5.78
N ALA A 32 31.61 20.41 5.12
CA ALA A 32 32.49 20.98 4.13
C ALA A 32 33.01 22.33 4.59
N GLU A 33 34.33 22.55 4.48
CA GLU A 33 34.98 23.79 4.84
C GLU A 33 35.86 24.28 3.67
N GLY A 34 35.77 25.56 3.34
CA GLY A 34 36.56 26.16 2.30
C GLY A 34 36.27 27.64 2.14
N GLY A 35 37.29 28.42 1.73
CA GLY A 35 37.14 29.87 1.51
C GLY A 35 36.64 30.63 2.75
N GLY A 36 37.01 30.20 3.94
CA GLY A 36 36.56 30.79 5.20
C GLY A 36 35.11 30.49 5.58
N LYS A 37 34.41 29.60 4.84
CA LYS A 37 33.06 29.18 5.11
C LYS A 37 33.00 27.72 5.53
N LYS A 38 32.03 27.40 6.40
CA LYS A 38 31.74 26.04 6.86
C LYS A 38 30.25 25.74 6.66
N VAL A 39 29.94 24.60 6.05
CA VAL A 39 28.59 24.11 5.86
C VAL A 39 28.53 22.70 6.43
N SER A 40 27.47 22.38 7.15
CA SER A 40 27.25 21.06 7.70
C SER A 40 25.84 20.58 7.36
N GLU A 41 25.69 19.29 7.04
CA GLU A 41 24.44 18.64 6.75
C GLU A 41 24.35 17.34 7.55
N LEU A 42 23.14 17.00 8.01
CA LEU A 42 22.81 15.74 8.64
C LEU A 42 21.99 14.90 7.68
N VAL A 43 22.51 13.74 7.31
CA VAL A 43 21.79 12.74 6.53
C VAL A 43 21.40 11.60 7.44
N GLU A 44 20.11 11.29 7.52
CA GLU A 44 19.60 10.12 8.24
C GLU A 44 19.26 9.01 7.22
N LEU A 45 19.75 7.81 7.49
CA LEU A 45 19.48 6.61 6.69
C LEU A 45 18.96 5.49 7.59
N ASP A 46 17.92 4.79 7.14
CA ASP A 46 17.43 3.62 7.86
C ASP A 46 18.33 2.41 7.56
N ILE A 47 18.82 1.76 8.62
CA ILE A 47 19.48 0.47 8.55
C ILE A 47 18.44 -0.61 8.79
N VAL A 48 18.12 -1.36 7.75
CA VAL A 48 17.13 -2.43 7.82
C VAL A 48 17.80 -3.79 7.61
N LYS A 49 17.25 -4.84 8.24
CA LYS A 49 17.70 -6.21 7.96
C LYS A 49 17.35 -6.55 6.52
N ARG A 50 18.21 -7.30 5.83
CA ARG A 50 18.03 -7.70 4.43
C ARG A 50 16.75 -8.54 4.23
N ASN A 51 16.42 -9.38 5.21
CA ASN A 51 15.18 -10.16 5.28
C ASN A 51 14.53 -9.92 6.65
N PRO A 52 13.78 -8.82 6.80
CA PRO A 52 13.27 -8.41 8.13
C PRO A 52 12.20 -9.37 8.67
N VAL A 53 11.45 -10.04 7.80
CA VAL A 53 10.38 -10.96 8.18
C VAL A 53 10.43 -12.20 7.30
N SER A 54 10.37 -13.38 7.90
CA SER A 54 10.09 -14.64 7.21
C SER A 54 8.75 -15.17 7.67
N CYS A 55 7.94 -15.66 6.73
CA CYS A 55 6.66 -16.29 7.02
C CYS A 55 6.75 -17.78 6.70
N LYS A 56 6.41 -18.63 7.67
CA LYS A 56 6.24 -20.06 7.47
C LYS A 56 4.76 -20.41 7.55
N VAL A 57 4.23 -21.02 6.49
CA VAL A 57 2.84 -21.44 6.42
C VAL A 57 2.82 -22.98 6.34
N ASP A 58 2.09 -23.61 7.25
CA ASP A 58 1.78 -25.04 7.21
C ASP A 58 0.26 -25.17 6.94
N ARG A 59 -0.11 -25.99 5.95
CA ARG A 59 -1.52 -26.21 5.56
C ARG A 59 -1.81 -27.70 5.65
N ARG A 60 -2.96 -28.02 6.25
CA ARG A 60 -3.47 -29.38 6.37
C ARG A 60 -4.93 -29.41 5.92
N ILE A 61 -5.30 -30.45 5.21
CA ILE A 61 -6.69 -30.80 4.93
C ILE A 61 -7.04 -31.90 5.93
N LEU A 62 -8.12 -31.74 6.65
CA LEU A 62 -8.62 -32.69 7.64
C LEU A 62 -9.97 -33.22 7.19
N GLU A 63 -10.14 -34.52 7.24
CA GLU A 63 -11.45 -35.17 7.06
C GLU A 63 -12.23 -35.15 8.38
N PRO A 64 -13.56 -35.32 8.34
CA PRO A 64 -14.37 -35.41 9.56
C PRO A 64 -13.87 -36.51 10.51
N GLY A 65 -13.50 -36.13 11.71
CA GLY A 65 -12.94 -37.00 12.74
C GLY A 65 -11.41 -37.00 12.85
N ASP A 66 -10.70 -36.35 11.91
CA ASP A 66 -9.28 -36.19 11.97
C ASP A 66 -8.85 -35.20 13.05
N SER A 67 -7.62 -35.37 13.53
CA SER A 67 -6.93 -34.41 14.40
C SER A 67 -5.58 -34.04 13.84
N CYS A 68 -5.16 -32.80 14.05
CA CYS A 68 -3.84 -32.33 13.62
C CYS A 68 -3.16 -31.57 14.75
N ARG A 69 -1.86 -31.81 14.89
CA ARG A 69 -1.01 -31.10 15.85
C ARG A 69 0.03 -30.29 15.10
N PHE A 70 0.14 -29.02 15.45
CA PHE A 70 1.18 -28.12 14.96
C PHE A 70 2.13 -27.79 16.09
N GLU A 71 3.42 -27.85 15.80
CA GLU A 71 4.47 -27.48 16.73
C GLU A 71 5.39 -26.44 16.05
N TRP A 72 5.56 -25.31 16.71
CA TRP A 72 6.45 -24.26 16.27
C TRP A 72 7.55 -24.04 17.29
N GLN A 73 8.80 -23.99 16.79
CA GLN A 73 9.91 -23.49 17.61
C GLN A 73 10.04 -22.00 17.37
N ALA A 74 9.83 -21.23 18.41
CA ALA A 74 9.88 -19.78 18.35
C ALA A 74 11.26 -19.30 18.78
N GLU A 75 12.20 -19.23 17.86
CA GLU A 75 13.47 -18.55 18.13
C GLU A 75 13.34 -17.03 18.08
N GLU A 76 12.50 -16.50 17.20
CA GLU A 76 12.18 -15.06 17.07
C GLU A 76 10.75 -14.86 16.54
N THR A 77 9.74 -15.52 17.08
CA THR A 77 8.37 -15.40 16.58
C THR A 77 7.76 -14.07 16.98
N LEU A 78 7.44 -13.23 16.01
CA LEU A 78 6.73 -11.97 16.20
C LEU A 78 5.23 -12.20 16.35
N SER A 79 4.69 -13.14 15.59
CA SER A 79 3.28 -13.51 15.63
C SER A 79 3.07 -14.92 15.09
N ALA A 80 2.04 -15.60 15.59
CA ALA A 80 1.55 -16.85 15.03
C ALA A 80 0.02 -16.79 14.94
N GLY A 81 -0.55 -17.34 13.87
CA GLY A 81 -1.99 -17.39 13.64
C GLY A 81 -2.42 -18.79 13.21
N LEU A 82 -3.62 -19.20 13.62
CA LEU A 82 -4.29 -20.41 13.17
C LEU A 82 -5.58 -20.02 12.49
N GLN A 83 -5.78 -20.51 11.26
CA GLN A 83 -7.01 -20.32 10.51
C GLN A 83 -7.64 -21.67 10.22
N LEU A 84 -8.92 -21.81 10.52
CA LEU A 84 -9.74 -22.99 10.20
C LEU A 84 -10.85 -22.58 9.22
N ALA A 85 -10.99 -23.31 8.14
CA ALA A 85 -12.01 -23.03 7.14
C ALA A 85 -12.63 -24.33 6.60
N GLY A 86 -13.92 -24.31 6.31
CA GLY A 86 -14.65 -25.44 5.73
C GLY A 86 -14.54 -25.57 4.20
N PHE A 87 -13.77 -24.69 3.54
CA PHE A 87 -13.49 -24.73 2.11
C PHE A 87 -12.07 -24.21 1.86
N PRO A 88 -11.49 -24.39 0.64
CA PRO A 88 -10.14 -23.91 0.35
C PRO A 88 -9.96 -22.45 0.75
N CYS A 89 -8.96 -22.23 1.58
CA CYS A 89 -8.80 -21.06 2.38
C CYS A 89 -8.46 -19.81 1.54
N CYS A 90 -9.38 -18.84 1.47
CA CYS A 90 -9.06 -17.44 1.18
C CYS A 90 -8.95 -16.70 2.52
N ASP A 91 -7.82 -16.05 2.74
CA ASP A 91 -7.65 -15.17 3.90
C ASP A 91 -8.25 -13.79 3.57
N PHE A 92 -9.56 -13.67 3.79
CA PHE A 92 -10.29 -12.42 3.51
C PHE A 92 -9.81 -11.25 4.39
N GLU A 93 -9.35 -11.56 5.60
CA GLU A 93 -8.78 -10.58 6.52
C GLU A 93 -7.48 -10.01 5.95
N ALA A 94 -6.61 -10.87 5.44
CA ALA A 94 -5.36 -10.43 4.80
C ALA A 94 -5.61 -9.63 3.51
N VAL A 95 -6.66 -9.94 2.75
CA VAL A 95 -7.06 -9.14 1.58
C VAL A 95 -7.45 -7.72 2.00
N LEU A 96 -8.23 -7.58 3.08
CA LEU A 96 -8.61 -6.27 3.60
C LEU A 96 -7.39 -5.49 4.12
N ASP A 97 -6.51 -6.16 4.88
CA ASP A 97 -5.28 -5.56 5.39
C ASP A 97 -4.36 -5.09 4.25
N PHE A 98 -4.21 -5.90 3.22
CA PHE A 98 -3.45 -5.52 2.03
C PHE A 98 -4.05 -4.30 1.33
N ALA A 99 -5.38 -4.29 1.10
CA ALA A 99 -6.06 -3.17 0.47
C ALA A 99 -5.92 -1.88 1.27
N LYS A 100 -5.89 -1.94 2.61
CA LYS A 100 -5.65 -0.79 3.49
C LYS A 100 -4.21 -0.30 3.43
N ALA A 101 -3.26 -1.21 3.53
CA ALA A 101 -1.84 -0.90 3.61
C ALA A 101 -1.22 -0.51 2.26
N TYR A 102 -1.93 -0.72 1.14
CA TYR A 102 -1.39 -0.46 -0.20
C TYR A 102 -1.07 1.04 -0.40
N PRO A 103 0.20 1.40 -0.67
CA PRO A 103 0.65 2.78 -0.56
C PRO A 103 0.37 3.65 -1.79
N TYR A 104 -0.01 3.06 -2.91
CA TYR A 104 -0.15 3.79 -4.17
C TYR A 104 -1.59 4.19 -4.44
N ASP A 105 -1.76 5.34 -5.10
CA ASP A 105 -3.02 6.06 -5.17
C ASP A 105 -3.42 6.54 -6.56
N CYS A 106 -2.98 5.89 -7.64
CA CYS A 106 -3.58 6.21 -8.94
C CYS A 106 -5.06 5.78 -8.94
N THR A 107 -5.87 6.33 -9.83
CA THR A 107 -7.33 6.10 -9.83
C THR A 107 -7.70 4.63 -9.96
N SER A 108 -7.01 3.90 -10.84
CA SER A 108 -7.23 2.46 -11.00
C SER A 108 -6.89 1.67 -9.71
N GLN A 109 -5.85 2.07 -8.98
CA GLN A 109 -5.49 1.45 -7.70
C GLN A 109 -6.50 1.77 -6.60
N LEU A 110 -7.02 3.00 -6.54
CA LEU A 110 -8.09 3.34 -5.61
C LEU A 110 -9.35 2.51 -5.89
N ALA A 111 -9.74 2.38 -7.17
CA ALA A 111 -10.88 1.56 -7.56
C ALA A 111 -10.66 0.07 -7.21
N ALA A 112 -9.48 -0.48 -7.48
CA ALA A 112 -9.14 -1.86 -7.14
C ALA A 112 -9.16 -2.11 -5.62
N ARG A 113 -8.65 -1.18 -4.81
CA ARG A 113 -8.72 -1.25 -3.33
C ARG A 113 -10.14 -1.22 -2.82
N GLY A 114 -10.97 -0.34 -3.37
CA GLY A 114 -12.41 -0.29 -3.05
C GLY A 114 -13.14 -1.56 -3.44
N LEU A 115 -12.90 -2.10 -4.63
CA LEU A 115 -13.44 -3.38 -5.09
C LEU A 115 -13.02 -4.54 -4.20
N ALA A 116 -11.74 -4.59 -3.79
CA ALA A 116 -11.25 -5.61 -2.86
C ALA A 116 -12.01 -5.53 -1.52
N ALA A 117 -12.15 -4.33 -0.94
CA ALA A 117 -12.90 -4.13 0.30
C ALA A 117 -14.36 -4.61 0.18
N LEU A 118 -15.06 -4.23 -0.90
CA LEU A 118 -16.43 -4.67 -1.17
C LEU A 118 -16.55 -6.19 -1.33
N SER A 119 -15.54 -6.81 -1.95
CA SER A 119 -15.56 -8.26 -2.22
C SER A 119 -15.42 -9.09 -0.96
N VAL A 120 -14.69 -8.59 0.05
CA VAL A 120 -14.48 -9.33 1.31
C VAL A 120 -15.42 -8.90 2.44
N MET A 121 -16.19 -7.83 2.25
CA MET A 121 -17.05 -7.21 3.28
C MET A 121 -17.97 -8.20 4.01
N ASP A 122 -18.55 -9.16 3.27
CA ASP A 122 -19.47 -10.14 3.84
C ASP A 122 -18.76 -11.43 4.33
N ALA A 123 -17.46 -11.52 4.12
CA ALA A 123 -16.65 -12.68 4.46
C ALA A 123 -15.65 -12.44 5.60
N VAL A 124 -15.36 -11.18 5.92
CA VAL A 124 -14.59 -10.82 7.11
C VAL A 124 -15.45 -10.90 8.37
N ARG A 125 -14.81 -10.95 9.53
CA ARG A 125 -15.51 -10.92 10.83
C ARG A 125 -16.37 -9.64 10.96
N GLU A 126 -17.46 -9.75 11.70
CA GLU A 126 -18.47 -8.66 11.83
C GLU A 126 -17.81 -7.36 12.31
N GLU A 127 -16.85 -7.44 13.23
CA GLU A 127 -16.13 -6.28 13.75
C GLU A 127 -15.33 -5.53 12.68
N ARG A 128 -14.96 -6.22 11.60
CA ARG A 128 -14.18 -5.65 10.51
C ARG A 128 -15.01 -5.21 9.31
N ARG A 129 -16.28 -5.55 9.29
CA ARG A 129 -17.20 -5.15 8.21
C ARG A 129 -17.26 -3.63 8.04
N ALA A 130 -17.43 -2.90 9.15
CA ALA A 130 -17.45 -1.43 9.15
C ALA A 130 -16.13 -0.83 8.64
N GLU A 131 -15.02 -1.53 8.86
CA GLU A 131 -13.70 -1.14 8.35
C GLU A 131 -13.63 -1.24 6.82
N ALA A 132 -14.17 -2.34 6.25
CA ALA A 132 -14.26 -2.52 4.79
C ALA A 132 -15.19 -1.48 4.15
N GLU A 133 -16.34 -1.17 4.77
CA GLU A 133 -17.26 -0.11 4.33
C GLU A 133 -16.57 1.26 4.32
N THR A 134 -15.87 1.59 5.39
CA THR A 134 -15.12 2.85 5.51
C THR A 134 -14.06 2.96 4.42
N LEU A 135 -13.28 1.90 4.19
CA LEU A 135 -12.26 1.88 3.15
C LEU A 135 -12.87 2.12 1.76
N ALA A 136 -13.96 1.42 1.43
CA ALA A 136 -14.65 1.60 0.15
C ALA A 136 -15.18 3.03 -0.01
N GLY A 137 -15.82 3.57 1.02
CA GLY A 137 -16.33 4.95 1.03
C GLY A 137 -15.23 6.00 0.85
N ASP A 138 -14.08 5.81 1.46
CA ASP A 138 -12.95 6.72 1.31
C ASP A 138 -12.32 6.64 -0.08
N MET A 139 -12.25 5.45 -0.68
CA MET A 139 -11.80 5.30 -2.06
C MET A 139 -12.75 6.02 -3.04
N LEU A 140 -14.07 5.92 -2.85
CA LEU A 140 -15.06 6.65 -3.65
C LEU A 140 -14.85 8.16 -3.58
N LYS A 141 -14.75 8.74 -2.37
CA LYS A 141 -14.53 10.18 -2.18
C LYS A 141 -13.29 10.68 -2.91
N ARG A 142 -12.20 9.90 -2.84
CA ARG A 142 -10.93 10.26 -3.50
C ARG A 142 -11.03 10.17 -5.03
N ILE A 143 -11.81 9.24 -5.56
CA ILE A 143 -12.02 9.06 -7.00
C ILE A 143 -12.86 10.20 -7.58
N TYR A 144 -13.84 10.72 -6.86
CA TYR A 144 -14.74 11.75 -7.37
C TYR A 144 -14.02 13.01 -7.89
N SER A 145 -12.94 13.42 -7.22
CA SER A 145 -12.13 14.57 -7.64
C SER A 145 -11.34 14.33 -8.93
N ARG A 146 -11.40 13.13 -9.50
CA ARG A 146 -10.67 12.73 -10.71
C ARG A 146 -11.58 12.52 -11.92
N GLN A 147 -12.88 12.78 -11.77
CA GLN A 147 -13.81 12.78 -12.89
C GLN A 147 -13.62 14.05 -13.72
N LEU A 148 -13.54 13.88 -15.03
CA LEU A 148 -13.44 14.96 -15.98
C LEU A 148 -14.83 15.42 -16.46
N ALA A 149 -14.89 16.60 -17.10
CA ALA A 149 -16.12 17.18 -17.57
C ALA A 149 -16.88 16.31 -18.58
N ASN A 150 -16.17 15.40 -19.29
CA ASN A 150 -16.78 14.44 -20.21
C ASN A 150 -17.31 13.17 -19.51
N GLY A 151 -17.25 13.08 -18.17
CA GLY A 151 -17.72 11.94 -17.40
C GLY A 151 -16.70 10.84 -17.15
N GLY A 152 -15.62 10.77 -17.92
CA GLY A 152 -14.53 9.82 -17.75
C GLY A 152 -13.61 10.17 -16.59
N PHE A 153 -12.75 9.22 -16.20
CA PHE A 153 -11.81 9.39 -15.11
C PHE A 153 -10.36 9.43 -15.60
N CYS A 154 -9.60 10.37 -15.10
CA CYS A 154 -8.16 10.40 -15.30
C CYS A 154 -7.45 9.52 -14.27
N ASN A 155 -6.28 8.97 -14.65
CA ASN A 155 -5.53 8.07 -13.76
C ASN A 155 -4.78 8.80 -12.64
N TRP A 156 -4.37 10.04 -12.87
CA TRP A 156 -3.68 10.87 -11.88
C TRP A 156 -4.34 12.25 -11.75
N PRO A 157 -4.31 12.86 -10.56
CA PRO A 157 -4.81 14.22 -10.37
C PRO A 157 -4.16 15.21 -11.34
N GLY A 158 -4.95 16.10 -11.92
CA GLY A 158 -4.47 17.14 -12.84
C GLY A 158 -4.29 16.70 -14.30
N MET A 159 -4.48 15.43 -14.62
CA MET A 159 -4.55 15.00 -16.01
C MET A 159 -5.84 15.49 -16.67
N LEU A 160 -5.75 15.89 -17.94
CA LEU A 160 -6.89 16.45 -18.72
C LEU A 160 -7.53 15.43 -19.67
N LYS A 161 -6.99 14.21 -19.72
CA LYS A 161 -7.49 13.14 -20.57
C LYS A 161 -7.99 11.99 -19.73
N ALA A 162 -9.19 11.51 -20.02
CA ALA A 162 -9.72 10.29 -19.43
C ALA A 162 -8.95 9.07 -19.94
N ASP A 163 -8.80 8.09 -19.05
CA ASP A 163 -8.28 6.76 -19.36
C ASP A 163 -9.45 5.79 -19.40
N GLU A 164 -9.65 5.13 -20.53
CA GLU A 164 -10.82 4.28 -20.77
C GLU A 164 -10.84 3.06 -19.84
N MET A 165 -9.68 2.42 -19.62
CA MET A 165 -9.58 1.27 -18.71
C MET A 165 -9.86 1.68 -17.26
N THR A 166 -9.26 2.78 -16.81
CA THR A 166 -9.52 3.35 -15.49
C THR A 166 -10.98 3.73 -15.34
N THR A 167 -11.59 4.35 -16.35
CA THR A 167 -13.00 4.76 -16.33
C THR A 167 -13.92 3.55 -16.23
N SER A 168 -13.63 2.47 -16.96
CA SER A 168 -14.37 1.21 -16.86
C SER A 168 -14.27 0.57 -15.47
N LEU A 169 -13.06 0.49 -14.92
CA LEU A 169 -12.83 -0.08 -13.58
C LEU A 169 -13.52 0.74 -12.48
N VAL A 170 -13.47 2.08 -12.58
CA VAL A 170 -14.21 2.97 -11.67
C VAL A 170 -15.70 2.74 -11.79
N GLY A 171 -16.23 2.58 -13.00
CA GLY A 171 -17.64 2.28 -13.21
C GLY A 171 -18.08 0.99 -12.55
N GLU A 172 -17.31 -0.07 -12.64
CA GLU A 172 -17.54 -1.32 -11.91
C GLU A 172 -17.59 -1.09 -10.39
N PHE A 173 -16.63 -0.31 -9.89
CA PHE A 173 -16.58 0.02 -8.47
C PHE A 173 -17.80 0.82 -8.01
N LEU A 174 -18.22 1.84 -8.77
CA LEU A 174 -19.42 2.64 -8.49
C LEU A 174 -20.68 1.78 -8.41
N LEU A 175 -20.86 0.87 -9.37
CA LEU A 175 -22.04 -0.03 -9.42
C LEU A 175 -22.05 -1.02 -8.25
N LYS A 176 -20.90 -1.62 -7.92
CA LYS A 176 -20.81 -2.58 -6.80
C LYS A 176 -20.98 -1.89 -5.45
N ALA A 177 -20.45 -0.67 -5.28
CA ALA A 177 -20.64 0.11 -4.07
C ALA A 177 -22.12 0.46 -3.84
N ASP A 178 -22.80 0.94 -4.88
CA ASP A 178 -24.24 1.26 -4.81
C ASP A 178 -25.06 0.01 -4.48
N GLY A 179 -24.78 -1.13 -5.10
CA GLY A 179 -25.42 -2.42 -4.82
C GLY A 179 -25.19 -2.96 -3.40
N LYS A 180 -24.12 -2.52 -2.72
CA LYS A 180 -23.82 -2.83 -1.30
C LYS A 180 -24.35 -1.78 -0.32
N GLY A 181 -25.09 -0.76 -0.80
CA GLY A 181 -25.65 0.30 0.02
C GLY A 181 -24.64 1.42 0.37
N ILE A 182 -23.43 1.36 -0.15
CA ILE A 182 -22.44 2.45 -0.06
C ILE A 182 -22.77 3.42 -1.20
N ARG A 183 -23.55 4.44 -0.90
CA ARG A 183 -24.11 5.34 -1.91
C ARG A 183 -23.01 6.07 -2.69
N ALA A 184 -22.90 5.75 -3.96
CA ALA A 184 -22.15 6.55 -4.91
C ALA A 184 -22.87 7.89 -5.16
N ASP A 185 -22.10 8.95 -5.41
CA ASP A 185 -22.67 10.24 -5.80
C ASP A 185 -23.46 10.11 -7.11
N LYS A 186 -24.72 10.57 -7.12
CA LYS A 186 -25.61 10.41 -8.28
C LYS A 186 -25.14 11.21 -9.49
N GLY A 187 -24.54 12.38 -9.27
CA GLY A 187 -23.98 13.19 -10.36
C GLY A 187 -22.79 12.53 -11.01
N VAL A 188 -21.87 11.98 -10.21
CA VAL A 188 -20.71 11.21 -10.68
C VAL A 188 -21.16 9.98 -11.47
N MET A 189 -22.11 9.23 -10.94
CA MET A 189 -22.66 8.04 -11.61
C MET A 189 -23.35 8.41 -12.93
N SER A 190 -24.14 9.48 -12.98
CA SER A 190 -24.81 9.94 -14.20
C SER A 190 -23.81 10.39 -15.26
N SER A 191 -22.81 11.19 -14.86
CA SER A 191 -21.77 11.65 -15.78
C SER A 191 -20.96 10.48 -16.36
N TRP A 192 -20.61 9.50 -15.54
CA TRP A 192 -19.91 8.29 -15.98
C TRP A 192 -20.73 7.49 -17.01
N LYS A 193 -22.03 7.34 -16.80
CA LYS A 193 -22.92 6.61 -17.73
C LYS A 193 -23.02 7.28 -19.12
N ASN A 194 -22.71 8.56 -19.21
CA ASN A 194 -22.77 9.34 -20.44
C ASN A 194 -21.39 9.43 -21.14
N PHE A 195 -20.32 8.91 -20.55
CA PHE A 195 -19.00 8.81 -21.12
C PHE A 195 -18.91 7.66 -22.11
#